data_b1c6cf6b9c4375a34747a6cdd3994f99
#
_entry.id   b1c6cf6b9c4375a34747a6cdd3994f99
#
_cell.length_a   1.000
_cell.length_b   1.000
_cell.length_c   1.000
_cell.angle_alpha   90.00
_cell.angle_beta   90.00
_cell.angle_gamma   90.00
#
_symmetry.space_group_name_H-M   'P 1'
#
loop_
_entity.id
_entity.type
_entity.pdbx_description
1 polymer ?
#
loop_
_entity_poly.entity_id
_entity_poly.type
_entity_poly.pdbx_seq_one_letter_code
_entity_poly.pdbx_strand_id
1 'polypeptide(L)'
;KIAIPLEEGILCSHFGHCQQFAIIDADGKNITGLTLLTPPPHEPGLLPGWLAEKGVTDVIAGGMGQRAINLFNERKINVFVGAPIKPPKDLASDLLNDTLSAGANYCDH
;
A
#
# COMPACT_ATOMS: atom_id res chain seq x y z
N LYS A 1 -7.39 -6.46 -2.20
CA LYS A 1 -5.92 -6.55 -2.38
C LYS A 1 -5.23 -5.37 -1.73
N ILE A 2 -4.17 -5.65 -1.02
CA ILE A 2 -3.40 -4.66 -0.27
C ILE A 2 -2.03 -4.52 -0.91
N ALA A 3 -1.61 -3.29 -1.23
CA ALA A 3 -0.29 -3.01 -1.75
C ALA A 3 0.56 -2.33 -0.67
N ILE A 4 1.78 -2.81 -0.50
CA ILE A 4 2.71 -2.29 0.49
C ILE A 4 4.06 -2.05 -0.18
N PRO A 5 4.54 -0.80 -0.25
CA PRO A 5 5.86 -0.52 -0.82
C PRO A 5 6.96 -1.03 0.10
N LEU A 6 7.93 -1.71 -0.47
CA LEU A 6 9.01 -2.35 0.29
C LEU A 6 10.37 -1.82 -0.09
N GLU A 7 11.25 -1.78 0.90
CA GLU A 7 12.67 -1.58 0.74
C GLU A 7 13.35 -2.61 1.64
N GLU A 8 14.16 -3.47 1.03
CA GLU A 8 14.82 -4.57 1.73
C GLU A 8 13.86 -5.48 2.50
N GLY A 9 12.68 -5.72 1.93
CA GLY A 9 11.72 -6.68 2.47
C GLY A 9 10.79 -6.16 3.54
N ILE A 10 10.95 -4.90 3.96
CA ILE A 10 10.06 -4.28 4.95
C ILE A 10 9.48 -2.98 4.40
N LEU A 11 8.51 -2.41 5.10
CA LEU A 11 7.86 -1.19 4.66
C LEU A 11 8.87 -0.09 4.34
N CYS A 12 8.78 0.47 3.14
CA CYS A 12 9.59 1.60 2.73
C CYS A 12 9.03 2.88 3.37
N SER A 13 9.93 3.72 3.91
CA SER A 13 9.51 4.96 4.57
C SER A 13 9.00 6.02 3.60
N HIS A 14 9.37 5.93 2.32
CA HIS A 14 8.95 6.90 1.30
C HIS A 14 8.34 6.17 0.11
N PHE A 15 7.07 6.42 -0.16
CA PHE A 15 6.32 5.71 -1.19
C PHE A 15 7.01 5.73 -2.57
N GLY A 16 7.55 6.85 -2.97
CA GLY A 16 8.17 7.00 -4.29
C GLY A 16 9.54 6.35 -4.44
N HIS A 17 10.13 5.83 -3.39
CA HIS A 17 11.49 5.28 -3.38
C HIS A 17 11.54 3.79 -3.10
N CYS A 18 10.43 3.10 -3.22
CA CYS A 18 10.37 1.67 -2.92
C CYS A 18 11.06 0.84 -4.01
N GLN A 19 11.63 -0.30 -3.60
CA GLN A 19 12.26 -1.25 -4.50
C GLN A 19 11.27 -2.23 -5.08
N GLN A 20 10.29 -2.63 -4.29
CA GLN A 20 9.27 -3.61 -4.67
C GLN A 20 7.95 -3.26 -4.01
N PHE A 21 6.87 -3.88 -4.51
CA PHE A 21 5.57 -3.85 -3.85
C PHE A 21 5.18 -5.26 -3.46
N ALA A 22 4.71 -5.43 -2.23
CA ALA A 22 4.03 -6.65 -1.84
C ALA A 22 2.56 -6.47 -2.16
N ILE A 23 2.01 -7.39 -2.95
CA ILE A 23 0.58 -7.41 -3.25
C ILE A 23 0.00 -8.57 -2.45
N ILE A 24 -0.86 -8.26 -1.50
CA ILE A 24 -1.42 -9.25 -0.60
C ILE A 24 -2.88 -9.51 -0.94
N ASP A 25 -3.19 -10.76 -1.20
CA ASP A 25 -4.56 -11.21 -1.40
C ASP A 25 -5.11 -11.67 -0.06
N ALA A 26 -6.35 -11.29 0.22
CA ALA A 26 -7.00 -11.66 1.47
C ALA A 26 -8.43 -12.11 1.22
N ASP A 27 -8.89 -13.03 2.08
CA ASP A 27 -10.26 -13.51 2.10
C ASP A 27 -10.76 -13.32 3.53
N GLY A 28 -11.63 -12.35 3.73
CA GLY A 28 -12.03 -11.95 5.07
C GLY A 28 -10.83 -11.42 5.85
N LYS A 29 -10.49 -12.05 6.96
CA LYS A 29 -9.34 -11.66 7.79
C LYS A 29 -8.12 -12.54 7.54
N ASN A 30 -8.17 -13.39 6.52
CA ASN A 30 -7.11 -14.35 6.23
C ASN A 30 -6.31 -13.92 5.01
N ILE A 31 -4.99 -13.94 5.11
CA ILE A 31 -4.11 -13.71 3.98
C ILE A 31 -4.03 -15.00 3.17
N THR A 32 -4.40 -14.92 1.89
CA THR A 32 -4.43 -16.09 1.01
C THR A 32 -3.25 -16.14 0.04
N GLY A 33 -2.55 -15.02 -0.15
CA GLY A 33 -1.38 -14.97 -1.02
C GLY A 33 -0.58 -13.71 -0.87
N LEU A 34 0.68 -13.79 -1.26
CA LEU A 34 1.57 -12.63 -1.30
C LEU A 34 2.42 -12.74 -2.55
N THR A 35 2.42 -11.68 -3.36
CA THR A 35 3.21 -11.60 -4.58
C THR A 35 4.11 -10.36 -4.49
N LEU A 36 5.37 -10.51 -4.84
CA LEU A 36 6.29 -9.38 -4.90
C LEU A 36 6.38 -8.89 -6.35
N LEU A 37 6.17 -7.61 -6.56
CA LEU A 37 6.24 -7.00 -7.88
C LEU A 37 7.26 -5.86 -7.87
N THR A 38 8.02 -5.77 -8.97
CA THR A 38 8.94 -4.65 -9.17
C THR A 38 8.19 -3.56 -9.91
N PRO A 39 8.10 -2.34 -9.36
CA PRO A 39 7.38 -1.27 -10.05
C PRO A 39 8.12 -0.84 -11.31
N PRO A 40 7.39 -0.27 -12.29
CA PRO A 40 8.03 0.29 -13.47
C PRO A 40 8.90 1.49 -13.10
N PRO A 41 9.74 1.99 -14.03
CA PRO A 41 10.54 3.18 -13.77
C PRO A 41 9.68 4.32 -13.24
N HIS A 42 10.21 5.06 -12.26
CA HIS A 42 9.46 6.09 -11.57
C HIS A 42 9.04 7.22 -12.53
N GLU A 43 7.73 7.45 -12.58
CA GLU A 43 7.14 8.61 -13.25
C GLU A 43 6.05 9.16 -12.35
N PRO A 44 5.94 10.50 -12.23
CA PRO A 44 4.89 11.08 -11.38
C PRO A 44 3.50 10.61 -11.81
N GLY A 45 2.72 10.13 -10.87
CA GLY A 45 1.35 9.69 -11.12
C GLY A 45 1.19 8.31 -11.73
N LEU A 46 2.28 7.62 -12.04
CA LEU A 46 2.21 6.30 -12.68
C LEU A 46 1.75 5.21 -11.70
N LEU A 47 2.28 5.20 -10.48
CA LEU A 47 2.02 4.12 -9.53
C LEU A 47 0.54 3.94 -9.16
N PRO A 48 -0.24 5.00 -8.92
CA PRO A 48 -1.66 4.80 -8.63
C PRO A 48 -2.40 4.06 -9.74
N GLY A 49 -2.15 4.42 -11.01
CA GLY A 49 -2.75 3.72 -12.14
C GLY A 49 -2.26 2.29 -12.28
N TRP A 50 -0.95 2.08 -12.11
CA TRP A 50 -0.35 0.76 -12.19
C TRP A 50 -0.92 -0.19 -11.15
N LEU A 51 -1.03 0.27 -9.90
CA LEU A 51 -1.60 -0.53 -8.82
C LEU A 51 -3.10 -0.77 -9.02
N ALA A 52 -3.83 0.21 -9.54
CA ALA A 52 -5.25 0.03 -9.85
C ALA A 52 -5.46 -1.07 -10.89
N GLU A 53 -4.59 -1.16 -11.89
CA GLU A 53 -4.64 -2.22 -12.89
C GLU A 53 -4.40 -3.60 -12.28
N LYS A 54 -3.70 -3.68 -11.17
CA LYS A 54 -3.45 -4.93 -10.44
C LYS A 54 -4.62 -5.31 -9.53
N GLY A 55 -5.67 -4.51 -9.48
CA GLY A 55 -6.82 -4.79 -8.63
C GLY A 55 -6.65 -4.39 -7.17
N VAL A 56 -5.67 -3.55 -6.87
CA VAL A 56 -5.42 -3.09 -5.51
C VAL A 56 -6.57 -2.22 -5.00
N THR A 57 -6.99 -2.48 -3.78
CA THR A 57 -8.07 -1.72 -3.13
C THR A 57 -7.57 -0.88 -1.96
N ASP A 58 -6.43 -1.25 -1.38
CA ASP A 58 -5.88 -0.58 -0.20
C ASP A 58 -4.37 -0.48 -0.34
N VAL A 59 -3.80 0.62 0.14
CA VAL A 59 -2.35 0.84 0.17
C VAL A 59 -1.95 1.18 1.59
N ILE A 60 -0.92 0.51 2.10
CA ILE A 60 -0.32 0.83 3.40
C ILE A 60 1.05 1.44 3.14
N ALA A 61 1.30 2.63 3.66
CA ALA A 61 2.56 3.34 3.42
C ALA A 61 3.08 4.00 4.69
N GLY A 62 4.38 4.20 4.75
CA GLY A 62 5.00 4.97 5.82
C GLY A 62 4.82 6.46 5.59
N GLY A 63 5.23 6.94 4.43
CA GLY A 63 5.03 8.33 4.03
C GLY A 63 4.59 8.43 2.59
N MET A 64 3.70 9.36 2.29
CA MET A 64 3.21 9.56 0.94
C MET A 64 2.82 11.02 0.75
N GLY A 65 3.20 11.62 -0.38
CA GLY A 65 2.82 12.98 -0.70
C GLY A 65 1.33 13.13 -0.97
N GLN A 66 0.78 14.31 -0.70
CA GLN A 66 -0.66 14.56 -0.86
C GLN A 66 -1.13 14.32 -2.29
N ARG A 67 -0.30 14.63 -3.28
CA ARG A 67 -0.66 14.41 -4.69
C ARG A 67 -0.89 12.91 -4.97
N ALA A 68 -0.02 12.04 -4.45
CA ALA A 68 -0.18 10.60 -4.63
C ALA A 68 -1.45 10.10 -3.91
N ILE A 69 -1.69 10.60 -2.70
CA ILE A 69 -2.89 10.25 -1.95
C ILE A 69 -4.15 10.61 -2.75
N ASN A 70 -4.18 11.80 -3.32
CA ASN A 70 -5.31 12.25 -4.13
C ASN A 70 -5.52 11.37 -5.36
N LEU A 71 -4.44 10.97 -6.02
CA LEU A 71 -4.53 10.11 -7.19
C LEU A 71 -5.07 8.72 -6.85
N PHE A 72 -4.71 8.16 -5.69
CA PHE A 72 -5.28 6.91 -5.23
C PHE A 72 -6.77 7.08 -4.91
N ASN A 73 -7.13 8.17 -4.24
CA ASN A 73 -8.53 8.44 -3.88
C ASN A 73 -9.41 8.59 -5.11
N GLU A 74 -8.91 9.19 -6.18
CA GLU A 74 -9.63 9.29 -7.45
C GLU A 74 -9.97 7.91 -8.03
N ARG A 75 -9.16 6.91 -7.72
CA ARG A 75 -9.37 5.53 -8.16
C ARG A 75 -10.06 4.67 -7.10
N LYS A 76 -10.56 5.31 -6.05
CA LYS A 76 -11.29 4.65 -4.95
C LYS A 76 -10.42 3.63 -4.22
N ILE A 77 -9.12 3.90 -4.12
CA ILE A 77 -8.19 3.10 -3.35
C ILE A 77 -7.98 3.77 -1.99
N ASN A 78 -8.16 3.01 -0.93
CA ASN A 78 -7.93 3.50 0.43
C ASN A 78 -6.43 3.62 0.69
N VAL A 79 -6.03 4.68 1.38
CA VAL A 79 -4.62 4.92 1.70
C VAL A 79 -4.44 5.07 3.21
N PHE A 80 -3.51 4.29 3.76
CA PHE A 80 -3.15 4.33 5.18
C PHE A 80 -1.69 4.76 5.27
N VAL A 81 -1.44 5.94 5.83
CA VAL A 81 -0.08 6.49 5.95
C VAL A 81 0.38 6.50 7.39
N GLY A 82 1.68 6.61 7.59
CA GLY A 82 2.24 6.62 8.95
C GLY A 82 2.31 5.25 9.58
N ALA A 83 2.25 4.18 8.79
CA ALA A 83 2.35 2.83 9.33
C ALA A 83 3.75 2.56 9.88
N PRO A 84 3.87 1.71 10.91
CA PRO A 84 5.19 1.37 11.45
C PRO A 84 6.00 0.53 10.45
N ILE A 85 7.32 0.57 10.60
CA ILE A 85 8.23 -0.18 9.73
C ILE A 85 8.21 -1.64 10.15
N LYS A 86 7.47 -2.46 9.41
CA LYS A 86 7.26 -3.88 9.68
C LYS A 86 7.26 -4.68 8.39
N PRO A 87 7.41 -6.00 8.46
CA PRO A 87 7.21 -6.86 7.29
C PRO A 87 5.79 -6.73 6.73
N PRO A 88 5.59 -6.95 5.42
CA PRO A 88 4.29 -6.71 4.80
C PRO A 88 3.16 -7.58 5.34
N LYS A 89 3.44 -8.83 5.69
CA LYS A 89 2.40 -9.71 6.24
C LYS A 89 1.87 -9.20 7.57
N ASP A 90 2.74 -8.63 8.40
CA ASP A 90 2.34 -8.08 9.69
C ASP A 90 1.44 -6.87 9.50
N LEU A 91 1.80 -5.99 8.56
CA LEU A 91 1.00 -4.81 8.26
C LEU A 91 -0.37 -5.18 7.69
N ALA A 92 -0.40 -6.12 6.77
CA ALA A 92 -1.65 -6.58 6.18
C ALA A 92 -2.55 -7.24 7.24
N SER A 93 -1.96 -8.08 8.10
CA SER A 93 -2.69 -8.71 9.19
C SER A 93 -3.28 -7.66 10.14
N ASP A 94 -2.51 -6.64 10.46
CA ASP A 94 -2.98 -5.54 11.32
C ASP A 94 -4.16 -4.82 10.67
N LEU A 95 -4.09 -4.55 9.39
CA LEU A 95 -5.20 -3.91 8.67
C LEU A 95 -6.45 -4.79 8.69
N LEU A 96 -6.30 -6.07 8.42
CA LEU A 96 -7.43 -7.01 8.38
C LEU A 96 -8.08 -7.20 9.75
N ASN A 97 -7.33 -7.03 10.82
CA ASN A 97 -7.82 -7.19 12.20
C ASN A 97 -8.15 -5.85 12.87
N ASP A 98 -8.12 -4.74 12.12
CA ASP A 98 -8.38 -3.40 12.62
C ASP A 98 -7.43 -2.97 13.74
N THR A 99 -6.19 -3.47 13.70
CA THR A 99 -5.16 -3.14 14.68
C THR A 99 -4.01 -2.35 14.08
N LEU A 100 -4.13 -1.94 12.80
CA LEU A 100 -3.08 -1.19 12.14
C LEU A 100 -2.88 0.18 12.78
N SER A 101 -1.66 0.44 13.22
CA SER A 101 -1.29 1.72 13.78
C SER A 101 -0.84 2.63 12.62
N ALA A 102 -1.79 3.35 12.05
CA ALA A 102 -1.54 4.22 10.91
C ALA A 102 -2.27 5.55 11.11
N GLY A 103 -1.94 6.52 10.27
CA GLY A 103 -2.62 7.80 10.26
C GLY A 103 -4.01 7.71 9.65
N ALA A 104 -4.53 8.81 9.18
CA ALA A 104 -5.87 8.87 8.63
C ALA A 104 -6.02 8.04 7.36
N ASN A 105 -7.21 7.50 7.14
CA ASN A 105 -7.61 6.94 5.86
C ASN A 105 -8.18 8.09 5.03
N TYR A 106 -7.55 8.39 3.92
CA TYR A 106 -7.90 9.54 3.08
C TYR A 106 -8.98 9.25 2.04
N CYS A 107 -9.46 8.02 1.97
CA CYS A 107 -10.46 7.65 0.97
C CYS A 107 -11.89 8.05 1.35
N ASP A 108 -12.18 8.23 2.61
CA ASP A 108 -13.54 8.41 3.12
C ASP A 108 -13.99 9.87 3.21
N HIS A 109 -13.55 10.70 2.31
CA HIS A 109 -13.89 12.13 2.35
C HIS A 109 -14.73 12.56 1.19
#